data_9e6db8eb8a3b07e9959cda7cf5aaa319
#
_entry.id   9e6db8eb8a3b07e9959cda7cf5aaa319
#
_cell.length_a   1.000
_cell.length_b   1.000
_cell.length_c   1.000
_cell.angle_alpha   90.00
_cell.angle_beta   90.00
_cell.angle_gamma   90.00
#
_symmetry.space_group_name_H-M   'P 1'
#
loop_
_entity.id
_entity.type
_entity.pdbx_description
1 polymer ?
#
loop_
_entity_poly.entity_id
_entity_poly.type
_entity_poly.pdbx_seq_one_letter_code
_entity_poly.pdbx_strand_id
1 'polypeptide(L)'
;MRVNRKTNPKVVDGRVQKKNNDRPTHNYYDHKEPELVIDRRRPGPGARHLLKVEDIKAFIGIIPEWPELSQGIDAIALLPYDDATYGSYNLGGVIKLRAWPTELWTEVSEEGEVRKSWLMKAIRVETEELSYGGYLAKFTENQARAFQLLGTFLHELGHHVDRMNCKGKHDCPGGEPFAIKFEQEMQKKIWPEFVKRFPLP
;
A
#
# COMPACT_ATOMS: atom_id res chain seq x y z
N MET A 1 -7.75 17.15 45.14
CA MET A 1 -7.93 17.74 43.80
C MET A 1 -7.71 16.65 42.76
N ARG A 2 -8.72 16.19 42.03
CA ARG A 2 -8.56 15.19 40.98
C ARG A 2 -7.91 15.89 39.79
N VAL A 3 -6.63 15.62 39.55
CA VAL A 3 -5.96 16.08 38.33
C VAL A 3 -6.70 15.49 37.14
N ASN A 4 -7.24 16.36 36.30
CA ASN A 4 -7.95 15.93 35.10
C ASN A 4 -6.94 15.32 34.12
N ARG A 5 -6.81 13.99 34.12
CA ARG A 5 -5.87 13.25 33.27
C ARG A 5 -5.99 13.55 31.76
N LYS A 6 -7.13 14.14 31.35
CA LYS A 6 -7.35 14.57 29.95
C LYS A 6 -6.49 15.76 29.55
N THR A 7 -5.91 16.49 30.51
CA THR A 7 -5.04 17.64 30.21
C THR A 7 -3.56 17.31 30.15
N ASN A 8 -3.15 16.18 30.73
CA ASN A 8 -1.75 15.79 30.75
C ASN A 8 -1.38 15.03 29.48
N PRO A 9 -0.26 15.40 28.84
CA PRO A 9 0.23 14.64 27.69
C PRO A 9 0.59 13.22 28.15
N LYS A 10 0.15 12.22 27.39
CA LYS A 10 0.57 10.84 27.60
C LYS A 10 2.03 10.71 27.17
N VAL A 11 2.88 10.20 28.04
CA VAL A 11 4.28 9.89 27.73
C VAL A 11 4.39 8.38 27.54
N VAL A 12 4.90 7.93 26.42
CA VAL A 12 5.21 6.54 26.10
C VAL A 12 6.65 6.50 25.63
N ASP A 13 7.49 5.67 26.26
CA ASP A 13 8.92 5.53 25.98
C ASP A 13 9.67 6.88 25.95
N GLY A 14 9.41 7.73 26.96
CA GLY A 14 10.03 9.04 27.08
C GLY A 14 9.57 10.09 26.07
N ARG A 15 8.59 9.79 25.21
CA ARG A 15 8.06 10.72 24.21
C ARG A 15 6.65 11.18 24.54
N VAL A 16 6.46 12.49 24.49
CA VAL A 16 5.14 13.10 24.66
C VAL A 16 4.26 12.74 23.48
N GLN A 17 3.14 12.06 23.76
CA GLN A 17 2.15 11.73 22.75
C GLN A 17 1.20 12.92 22.54
N LYS A 18 0.84 13.17 21.26
CA LYS A 18 -0.20 14.18 20.96
C LYS A 18 -1.52 13.78 21.62
N LYS A 19 -2.24 14.77 22.12
CA LYS A 19 -3.43 14.66 22.96
C LYS A 19 -4.69 14.08 22.29
N ASN A 20 -4.61 13.55 21.10
CA ASN A 20 -5.76 13.24 20.24
C ASN A 20 -6.18 11.76 20.24
N ASN A 21 -6.13 11.10 21.40
CA ASN A 21 -6.59 9.72 21.49
C ASN A 21 -8.03 9.62 22.05
N ASP A 22 -8.89 10.58 21.75
CA ASP A 22 -10.31 10.49 22.09
C ASP A 22 -11.10 9.59 21.14
N ARG A 23 -10.51 9.18 20.04
CA ARG A 23 -11.10 8.21 19.12
C ARG A 23 -10.55 6.83 19.44
N PRO A 24 -11.41 5.81 19.53
CA PRO A 24 -10.95 4.43 19.64
C PRO A 24 -10.04 4.10 18.46
N THR A 25 -9.01 3.31 18.70
CA THR A 25 -8.20 2.75 17.60
C THR A 25 -9.09 1.78 16.82
N HIS A 26 -9.19 1.96 15.52
CA HIS A 26 -9.93 1.03 14.68
C HIS A 26 -9.35 -0.37 14.83
N ASN A 27 -10.21 -1.35 14.99
CA ASN A 27 -9.84 -2.77 15.08
C ASN A 27 -10.38 -3.55 13.89
N TYR A 28 -10.04 -3.11 12.71
CA TYR A 28 -10.46 -3.70 11.44
C TYR A 28 -9.93 -5.11 11.17
N TYR A 29 -9.09 -5.67 12.05
CA TYR A 29 -8.68 -7.07 11.97
C TYR A 29 -9.67 -8.03 12.63
N ASP A 30 -10.35 -7.59 13.66
CA ASP A 30 -11.26 -8.42 14.44
C ASP A 30 -12.74 -8.05 14.22
N HIS A 31 -13.00 -6.83 13.76
CA HIS A 31 -14.35 -6.32 13.53
C HIS A 31 -14.48 -5.70 12.15
N LYS A 32 -15.64 -5.91 11.54
CA LYS A 32 -16.01 -5.19 10.32
C LYS A 32 -16.31 -3.74 10.66
N GLU A 33 -15.68 -2.85 9.92
CA GLU A 33 -15.96 -1.42 10.02
C GLU A 33 -17.19 -1.08 9.15
N PRO A 34 -18.05 -0.15 9.58
CA PRO A 34 -19.22 0.25 8.81
C PRO A 34 -18.88 1.01 7.52
N GLU A 35 -17.70 1.61 7.48
CA GLU A 35 -17.16 2.35 6.35
C GLU A 35 -15.69 2.00 6.14
N LEU A 36 -15.20 2.15 4.91
CA LEU A 36 -13.80 1.92 4.59
C LEU A 36 -12.87 2.80 5.46
N VAL A 37 -12.04 2.15 6.24
CA VAL A 37 -11.02 2.82 7.08
C VAL A 37 -9.73 2.97 6.28
N ILE A 38 -9.18 4.18 6.23
CA ILE A 38 -7.81 4.41 5.77
C ILE A 38 -6.96 4.77 6.98
N ASP A 39 -6.20 3.78 7.48
CA ASP A 39 -5.34 3.92 8.66
C ASP A 39 -3.90 4.23 8.25
N ARG A 40 -3.22 5.08 9.02
CA ARG A 40 -1.82 5.43 8.81
C ARG A 40 -1.05 5.35 10.10
N ARG A 41 -0.27 4.29 10.25
CA ARG A 41 0.60 4.06 11.41
C ARG A 41 1.96 4.74 11.22
N ARG A 42 2.81 4.72 12.23
CA ARG A 42 4.17 5.25 12.14
C ARG A 42 5.00 4.40 11.16
N PRO A 43 5.88 5.01 10.34
CA PRO A 43 6.63 4.28 9.32
C PRO A 43 7.73 3.36 9.86
N GLY A 44 8.15 3.55 11.10
CA GLY A 44 9.31 2.86 11.68
C GLY A 44 10.61 3.66 11.51
N PRO A 45 11.69 3.18 12.16
CA PRO A 45 13.04 3.78 12.03
C PRO A 45 13.57 3.63 10.59
N GLY A 46 14.28 4.66 10.10
CA GLY A 46 14.91 4.63 8.77
C GLY A 46 13.93 4.58 7.59
N ALA A 47 12.62 4.80 7.84
CA ALA A 47 11.60 4.72 6.82
C ALA A 47 10.61 5.87 6.89
N ARG A 48 9.89 6.08 5.78
CA ARG A 48 8.83 7.09 5.67
C ARG A 48 7.67 6.59 4.83
N HIS A 49 6.48 7.05 5.13
CA HIS A 49 5.36 6.90 4.22
C HIS A 49 5.45 7.93 3.11
N LEU A 50 5.45 7.46 1.90
CA LEU A 50 5.37 8.28 0.69
C LEU A 50 3.93 8.66 0.38
N LEU A 51 2.99 7.77 0.73
CA LEU A 51 1.55 7.99 0.55
C LEU A 51 0.94 8.66 1.78
N LYS A 52 -0.01 9.55 1.50
CA LYS A 52 -0.92 10.15 2.47
C LYS A 52 -2.31 9.51 2.34
N VAL A 53 -3.16 9.73 3.32
CA VAL A 53 -4.58 9.30 3.27
C VAL A 53 -5.28 9.89 2.05
N GLU A 54 -4.98 11.16 1.73
CA GLU A 54 -5.53 11.88 0.59
C GLU A 54 -5.09 11.27 -0.74
N ASP A 55 -3.86 10.75 -0.83
CA ASP A 55 -3.36 10.07 -2.04
C ASP A 55 -4.14 8.78 -2.29
N ILE A 56 -4.40 8.00 -1.23
CA ILE A 56 -5.23 6.79 -1.33
C ILE A 56 -6.66 7.15 -1.78
N LYS A 57 -7.28 8.16 -1.15
CA LYS A 57 -8.62 8.62 -1.54
C LYS A 57 -8.68 9.09 -2.98
N ALA A 58 -7.65 9.82 -3.41
CA ALA A 58 -7.54 10.28 -4.78
C ALA A 58 -7.37 9.13 -5.77
N PHE A 59 -6.60 8.10 -5.39
CA PHE A 59 -6.34 6.94 -6.21
C PHE A 59 -7.57 6.05 -6.37
N ILE A 60 -8.25 5.70 -5.28
CA ILE A 60 -9.49 4.92 -5.37
C ILE A 60 -10.57 5.63 -6.19
N GLY A 61 -10.56 6.97 -6.19
CA GLY A 61 -11.49 7.78 -6.98
C GLY A 61 -11.27 7.70 -8.50
N ILE A 62 -10.15 7.16 -8.97
CA ILE A 62 -9.89 6.94 -10.41
C ILE A 62 -9.97 5.45 -10.81
N ILE A 63 -10.19 4.55 -9.85
CA ILE A 63 -10.39 3.13 -10.15
C ILE A 63 -11.83 2.94 -10.64
N PRO A 64 -12.02 2.49 -11.89
CA PRO A 64 -13.36 2.16 -12.38
C PRO A 64 -13.97 1.04 -11.53
N GLU A 65 -15.29 1.10 -11.36
CA GLU A 65 -16.04 0.08 -10.63
C GLU A 65 -15.56 -0.10 -9.17
N TRP A 66 -14.96 0.94 -8.59
CA TRP A 66 -14.47 0.88 -7.19
C TRP A 66 -15.55 0.44 -6.20
N PRO A 67 -16.82 0.90 -6.28
CA PRO A 67 -17.87 0.46 -5.37
C PRO A 67 -18.07 -1.06 -5.37
N GLU A 68 -17.95 -1.69 -6.53
CA GLU A 68 -18.09 -3.14 -6.70
C GLU A 68 -16.81 -3.87 -6.25
N LEU A 69 -15.65 -3.38 -6.68
CA LEU A 69 -14.35 -3.98 -6.36
C LEU A 69 -13.99 -3.89 -4.87
N SER A 70 -14.50 -2.87 -4.18
CA SER A 70 -14.22 -2.65 -2.76
C SER A 70 -15.17 -3.35 -1.80
N GLN A 71 -16.16 -4.08 -2.30
CA GLN A 71 -17.08 -4.83 -1.43
C GLN A 71 -16.32 -5.82 -0.57
N GLY A 72 -16.44 -5.68 0.75
CA GLY A 72 -15.72 -6.52 1.71
C GLY A 72 -14.29 -6.07 2.04
N ILE A 73 -13.85 -4.91 1.54
CA ILE A 73 -12.65 -4.24 2.05
C ILE A 73 -13.04 -3.43 3.28
N ASP A 74 -12.50 -3.80 4.43
CA ASP A 74 -12.74 -3.09 5.69
C ASP A 74 -11.70 -1.96 5.90
N ALA A 75 -10.46 -2.16 5.43
CA ALA A 75 -9.42 -1.14 5.60
C ALA A 75 -8.33 -1.16 4.52
N ILE A 76 -7.74 0.03 4.32
CA ILE A 76 -6.45 0.22 3.64
C ILE A 76 -5.49 0.78 4.69
N ALA A 77 -4.45 0.01 5.03
CA ALA A 77 -3.56 0.34 6.13
C ALA A 77 -2.15 0.68 5.63
N LEU A 78 -1.70 1.91 5.89
CA LEU A 78 -0.31 2.32 5.73
C LEU A 78 0.48 1.90 6.98
N LEU A 79 1.31 0.86 6.85
CA LEU A 79 1.99 0.17 7.94
C LEU A 79 3.49 0.53 8.01
N PRO A 80 4.17 0.21 9.11
CA PRO A 80 5.61 0.36 9.20
C PRO A 80 6.33 -0.37 8.07
N TYR A 81 7.56 0.08 7.79
CA TYR A 81 8.47 -0.58 6.87
C TYR A 81 8.71 -2.04 7.28
N ASP A 82 8.82 -2.87 6.26
CA ASP A 82 9.14 -4.28 6.36
C ASP A 82 9.99 -4.60 5.11
N ASP A 83 11.17 -5.17 5.30
CA ASP A 83 12.10 -5.49 4.23
C ASP A 83 11.67 -6.71 3.40
N ALA A 84 10.72 -7.49 3.91
CA ALA A 84 10.24 -8.69 3.23
C ALA A 84 9.18 -8.39 2.15
N THR A 85 8.42 -7.28 2.27
CA THR A 85 7.30 -7.02 1.35
C THR A 85 6.91 -5.54 1.26
N TYR A 86 6.46 -5.11 0.09
CA TYR A 86 5.90 -3.76 -0.11
C TYR A 86 4.44 -3.66 0.33
N GLY A 87 3.73 -4.76 0.36
CA GLY A 87 2.33 -4.84 0.76
C GLY A 87 1.88 -6.26 1.04
N SER A 88 0.65 -6.42 1.46
CA SER A 88 -0.02 -7.72 1.57
C SER A 88 -1.52 -7.54 1.71
N TYR A 89 -2.29 -8.51 1.20
CA TYR A 89 -3.71 -8.62 1.45
C TYR A 89 -3.99 -9.57 2.62
N ASN A 90 -4.86 -9.15 3.52
CA ASN A 90 -5.36 -10.03 4.60
C ASN A 90 -6.78 -10.48 4.24
N LEU A 91 -7.04 -11.78 4.38
CA LEU A 91 -8.32 -12.40 4.07
C LEU A 91 -9.53 -11.82 4.80
N GLY A 92 -9.31 -11.00 5.83
CA GLY A 92 -10.33 -10.20 6.51
C GLY A 92 -10.69 -8.89 5.81
N GLY A 93 -10.25 -8.66 4.56
CA GLY A 93 -10.59 -7.45 3.82
C GLY A 93 -9.65 -6.27 4.09
N VAL A 94 -8.38 -6.51 4.42
CA VAL A 94 -7.41 -5.45 4.71
C VAL A 94 -6.29 -5.45 3.67
N ILE A 95 -6.19 -4.34 2.92
CA ILE A 95 -5.05 -4.06 2.04
C ILE A 95 -3.99 -3.32 2.86
N LYS A 96 -2.78 -3.84 2.90
CA LYS A 96 -1.65 -3.28 3.63
C LYS A 96 -0.60 -2.75 2.67
N LEU A 97 -0.15 -1.52 2.91
CA LEU A 97 0.94 -0.89 2.17
C LEU A 97 2.05 -0.52 3.16
N ARG A 98 3.28 -0.92 2.87
CA ARG A 98 4.40 -0.67 3.77
C ARG A 98 5.02 0.70 3.52
N ALA A 99 5.58 1.29 4.56
CA ALA A 99 6.45 2.45 4.43
C ALA A 99 7.69 2.09 3.60
N TRP A 100 8.32 3.10 3.02
CA TRP A 100 9.53 2.94 2.21
C TRP A 100 10.78 3.35 2.97
N PRO A 101 11.94 2.74 2.66
CA PRO A 101 13.21 3.21 3.17
C PRO A 101 13.47 4.65 2.74
N THR A 102 14.20 5.40 3.55
CA THR A 102 14.47 6.82 3.30
C THR A 102 15.27 7.03 2.01
N GLU A 103 16.12 6.08 1.66
CA GLU A 103 17.04 6.11 0.52
C GLU A 103 16.33 5.98 -0.83
N LEU A 104 15.11 5.48 -0.86
CA LEU A 104 14.31 5.29 -2.08
C LEU A 104 14.95 4.39 -3.13
N TRP A 105 15.74 3.42 -2.71
CA TRP A 105 16.29 2.40 -3.60
C TRP A 105 16.04 1.01 -3.04
N THR A 106 16.05 0.02 -3.92
CA THR A 106 15.83 -1.38 -3.57
C THR A 106 16.61 -2.28 -4.51
N GLU A 107 17.08 -3.38 -3.98
CA GLU A 107 17.66 -4.45 -4.78
C GLU A 107 16.56 -5.34 -5.36
N VAL A 108 16.70 -5.69 -6.62
CA VAL A 108 15.79 -6.56 -7.36
C VAL A 108 16.59 -7.73 -7.91
N SER A 109 16.15 -8.96 -7.66
CA SER A 109 16.80 -10.15 -8.19
C SER A 109 16.77 -10.20 -9.71
N GLU A 110 17.67 -10.96 -10.34
CA GLU A 110 17.73 -11.16 -11.79
C GLU A 110 16.42 -11.72 -12.36
N GLU A 111 15.77 -12.60 -11.62
CA GLU A 111 14.48 -13.20 -11.94
C GLU A 111 13.32 -12.21 -11.71
N GLY A 112 13.61 -11.07 -11.09
CA GLY A 112 12.60 -10.09 -10.73
C GLY A 112 11.86 -9.55 -11.95
N GLU A 113 10.60 -9.96 -12.11
CA GLU A 113 9.67 -9.45 -13.13
C GLU A 113 9.53 -7.92 -13.07
N VAL A 114 9.90 -7.32 -11.96
CA VAL A 114 9.82 -5.88 -11.69
C VAL A 114 10.54 -5.07 -12.74
N ARG A 115 11.80 -5.43 -13.14
CA ARG A 115 12.56 -4.68 -14.14
C ARG A 115 11.91 -4.71 -15.53
N LYS A 116 11.29 -5.83 -15.89
CA LYS A 116 10.65 -6.04 -17.19
C LYS A 116 9.21 -5.56 -17.19
N SER A 117 8.67 -5.20 -16.03
CA SER A 117 7.28 -4.80 -15.92
C SER A 117 6.99 -3.54 -16.75
N TRP A 118 5.82 -3.50 -17.32
CA TRP A 118 5.32 -2.31 -18.02
C TRP A 118 5.37 -1.09 -17.11
N LEU A 119 5.02 -1.24 -15.84
CA LEU A 119 4.99 -0.16 -14.85
C LEU A 119 6.36 0.50 -14.66
N MET A 120 7.43 -0.29 -14.44
CA MET A 120 8.78 0.27 -14.24
C MET A 120 9.24 1.11 -15.43
N LYS A 121 8.90 0.68 -16.63
CA LYS A 121 9.17 1.43 -17.86
C LYS A 121 8.34 2.70 -17.96
N ALA A 122 7.02 2.60 -17.64
CA ALA A 122 6.10 3.72 -17.74
C ALA A 122 6.46 4.85 -16.76
N ILE A 123 6.89 4.50 -15.53
CA ILE A 123 7.35 5.46 -14.53
C ILE A 123 8.85 5.78 -14.61
N ARG A 124 9.59 5.21 -15.59
CA ARG A 124 10.99 5.49 -15.90
C ARG A 124 11.96 5.29 -14.73
N VAL A 125 11.83 4.18 -14.00
CA VAL A 125 12.75 3.86 -12.91
C VAL A 125 14.12 3.50 -13.48
N GLU A 126 15.16 4.14 -12.96
CA GLU A 126 16.54 3.81 -13.30
C GLU A 126 16.97 2.54 -12.57
N THR A 127 17.64 1.67 -13.30
CA THR A 127 18.19 0.43 -12.75
C THR A 127 19.68 0.31 -13.09
N GLU A 128 20.47 -0.09 -12.09
CA GLU A 128 21.90 -0.34 -12.19
C GLU A 128 22.17 -1.81 -11.93
N GLU A 129 22.98 -2.46 -12.77
CA GLU A 129 23.35 -3.86 -12.59
C GLU A 129 24.36 -4.01 -11.46
N LEU A 130 24.13 -4.98 -10.58
CA LEU A 130 25.00 -5.25 -9.45
C LEU A 130 26.03 -6.33 -9.82
N SER A 131 27.27 -6.17 -9.35
CA SER A 131 28.39 -7.08 -9.68
C SER A 131 28.21 -8.52 -9.20
N TYR A 132 27.31 -8.72 -8.23
CA TYR A 132 26.98 -10.03 -7.66
C TYR A 132 25.64 -10.59 -8.18
N GLY A 133 25.10 -9.99 -9.25
CA GLY A 133 23.82 -10.33 -9.83
C GLY A 133 22.65 -9.51 -9.29
N GLY A 134 21.62 -9.36 -10.11
CA GLY A 134 20.47 -8.50 -9.81
C GLY A 134 20.70 -7.04 -10.16
N TYR A 135 19.79 -6.19 -9.72
CA TYR A 135 19.75 -4.77 -10.08
C TYR A 135 19.40 -3.91 -8.87
N LEU A 136 20.02 -2.75 -8.79
CA LEU A 136 19.61 -1.68 -7.90
C LEU A 136 18.60 -0.78 -8.63
N ALA A 137 17.38 -0.73 -8.17
CA ALA A 137 16.35 0.17 -8.67
C ALA A 137 16.33 1.45 -7.83
N LYS A 138 16.54 2.61 -8.47
CA LYS A 138 16.60 3.93 -7.82
C LYS A 138 15.32 4.69 -8.15
N PHE A 139 14.57 5.05 -7.13
CA PHE A 139 13.29 5.72 -7.28
C PHE A 139 13.38 7.19 -6.88
N THR A 140 12.75 8.07 -7.61
CA THR A 140 12.29 9.34 -7.08
C THR A 140 11.06 9.12 -6.18
N GLU A 141 10.72 10.10 -5.36
CA GLU A 141 9.55 10.01 -4.48
C GLU A 141 8.24 9.77 -5.26
N ASN A 142 8.10 10.44 -6.42
CA ASN A 142 6.93 10.29 -7.26
C ASN A 142 6.86 8.91 -7.94
N GLN A 143 8.01 8.37 -8.36
CA GLN A 143 8.08 7.00 -8.89
C GLN A 143 7.72 5.96 -7.83
N ALA A 144 8.23 6.11 -6.61
CA ALA A 144 7.94 5.19 -5.51
C ALA A 144 6.45 5.26 -5.10
N ARG A 145 5.84 6.46 -5.10
CA ARG A 145 4.38 6.61 -4.92
C ARG A 145 3.60 5.90 -6.03
N ALA A 146 3.99 6.11 -7.29
CA ALA A 146 3.35 5.46 -8.43
C ALA A 146 3.48 3.94 -8.34
N PHE A 147 4.66 3.43 -7.96
CA PHE A 147 4.88 2.01 -7.74
C PHE A 147 3.99 1.44 -6.63
N GLN A 148 3.85 2.15 -5.50
CA GLN A 148 2.98 1.71 -4.41
C GLN A 148 1.50 1.68 -4.81
N LEU A 149 1.04 2.65 -5.61
CA LEU A 149 -0.37 2.73 -6.03
C LEU A 149 -0.67 1.78 -7.18
N LEU A 150 0.10 1.85 -8.26
CA LEU A 150 -0.16 1.09 -9.48
C LEU A 150 0.36 -0.36 -9.41
N GLY A 151 1.42 -0.60 -8.67
CA GLY A 151 1.95 -1.94 -8.43
C GLY A 151 1.29 -2.54 -7.18
N THR A 152 1.85 -2.24 -6.02
CA THR A 152 1.48 -2.91 -4.76
C THR A 152 -0.02 -2.84 -4.46
N PHE A 153 -0.64 -1.66 -4.50
CA PHE A 153 -2.07 -1.55 -4.16
C PHE A 153 -2.96 -2.35 -5.13
N LEU A 154 -2.73 -2.24 -6.45
CA LEU A 154 -3.54 -2.98 -7.43
C LEU A 154 -3.31 -4.49 -7.37
N HIS A 155 -2.09 -4.91 -7.04
CA HIS A 155 -1.77 -6.31 -6.80
C HIS A 155 -2.58 -6.87 -5.62
N GLU A 156 -2.55 -6.18 -4.48
CA GLU A 156 -3.30 -6.59 -3.28
C GLU A 156 -4.82 -6.50 -3.48
N LEU A 157 -5.28 -5.54 -4.29
CA LEU A 157 -6.67 -5.48 -4.73
C LEU A 157 -7.02 -6.69 -5.61
N GLY A 158 -6.10 -7.15 -6.45
CA GLY A 158 -6.25 -8.37 -7.23
C GLY A 158 -6.48 -9.60 -6.36
N HIS A 159 -5.70 -9.77 -5.29
CA HIS A 159 -5.93 -10.83 -4.30
C HIS A 159 -7.30 -10.71 -3.63
N HIS A 160 -7.75 -9.50 -3.32
CA HIS A 160 -9.07 -9.27 -2.78
C HIS A 160 -10.17 -9.71 -3.76
N VAL A 161 -10.08 -9.28 -5.02
CA VAL A 161 -11.06 -9.63 -6.06
C VAL A 161 -11.09 -11.15 -6.31
N ASP A 162 -9.92 -11.80 -6.40
CA ASP A 162 -9.84 -13.25 -6.50
C ASP A 162 -10.54 -13.94 -5.32
N ARG A 163 -10.27 -13.45 -4.11
CA ARG A 163 -10.91 -13.95 -2.89
C ARG A 163 -12.42 -13.79 -2.89
N MET A 164 -12.95 -12.65 -3.33
CA MET A 164 -14.38 -12.40 -3.39
C MET A 164 -15.11 -13.27 -4.44
N ASN A 165 -14.40 -13.65 -5.49
CA ASN A 165 -14.92 -14.55 -6.54
C ASN A 165 -14.82 -16.04 -6.15
N CYS A 166 -14.16 -16.38 -5.05
CA CYS A 166 -14.01 -17.77 -4.60
C CYS A 166 -15.24 -18.25 -3.84
N LYS A 167 -15.74 -19.42 -4.22
CA LYS A 167 -16.84 -20.10 -3.51
C LYS A 167 -16.40 -20.82 -2.24
N GLY A 168 -15.11 -21.06 -2.05
CA GLY A 168 -14.51 -21.80 -0.93
C GLY A 168 -13.81 -20.90 0.09
N LYS A 169 -13.66 -21.40 1.35
CA LYS A 169 -13.02 -20.62 2.42
C LYS A 169 -11.47 -20.59 2.33
N HIS A 170 -10.84 -21.49 1.62
CA HIS A 170 -9.39 -21.72 1.71
C HIS A 170 -8.63 -21.67 0.38
N ASP A 171 -9.27 -21.93 -0.74
CA ASP A 171 -8.59 -22.00 -2.03
C ASP A 171 -9.17 -20.94 -2.99
N CYS A 172 -8.40 -19.91 -3.23
CA CYS A 172 -8.66 -18.99 -4.33
C CYS A 172 -7.89 -19.50 -5.56
N PRO A 173 -8.59 -19.92 -6.62
CA PRO A 173 -7.97 -20.65 -7.73
C PRO A 173 -7.01 -19.80 -8.55
N GLY A 174 -7.09 -18.47 -8.44
CA GLY A 174 -6.27 -17.55 -9.22
C GLY A 174 -4.92 -17.24 -8.57
N GLY A 175 -4.91 -16.97 -7.25
CA GLY A 175 -3.71 -16.65 -6.47
C GLY A 175 -2.85 -15.56 -7.10
N GLU A 176 -1.52 -15.72 -7.04
CA GLU A 176 -0.55 -14.78 -7.62
C GLU A 176 -0.76 -14.53 -9.12
N PRO A 177 -0.99 -15.54 -9.99
CA PRO A 177 -1.23 -15.30 -11.41
C PRO A 177 -2.43 -14.41 -11.69
N PHE A 178 -3.50 -14.55 -10.90
CA PHE A 178 -4.68 -13.69 -11.02
C PHE A 178 -4.37 -12.26 -10.59
N ALA A 179 -3.72 -12.08 -9.43
CA ALA A 179 -3.37 -10.77 -8.90
C ALA A 179 -2.45 -10.00 -9.86
N ILE A 180 -1.43 -10.66 -10.42
CA ILE A 180 -0.53 -10.08 -11.43
C ILE A 180 -1.31 -9.65 -12.69
N LYS A 181 -2.17 -10.52 -13.21
CA LYS A 181 -2.97 -10.20 -14.40
C LYS A 181 -3.90 -9.02 -14.14
N PHE A 182 -4.62 -9.03 -13.02
CA PHE A 182 -5.52 -7.96 -12.60
C PHE A 182 -4.77 -6.63 -12.48
N GLU A 183 -3.62 -6.63 -11.78
CA GLU A 183 -2.75 -5.47 -11.65
C GLU A 183 -2.38 -4.89 -13.02
N GLN A 184 -1.87 -5.71 -13.94
CA GLN A 184 -1.42 -5.28 -15.26
C GLN A 184 -2.55 -4.71 -16.13
N GLU A 185 -3.74 -5.30 -16.07
CA GLU A 185 -4.92 -4.82 -16.79
C GLU A 185 -5.39 -3.48 -16.23
N MET A 186 -5.46 -3.37 -14.89
CA MET A 186 -5.87 -2.15 -14.22
C MET A 186 -4.87 -1.01 -14.40
N GLN A 187 -3.56 -1.27 -14.35
CA GLN A 187 -2.52 -0.28 -14.65
C GLN A 187 -2.78 0.40 -15.99
N LYS A 188 -2.99 -0.38 -17.05
CA LYS A 188 -3.24 0.15 -18.39
C LYS A 188 -4.57 0.92 -18.47
N LYS A 189 -5.61 0.40 -17.82
CA LYS A 189 -6.95 0.98 -17.80
C LYS A 189 -6.97 2.36 -17.15
N ILE A 190 -6.29 2.52 -16.01
CA ILE A 190 -6.33 3.77 -15.23
C ILE A 190 -5.17 4.72 -15.53
N TRP A 191 -4.16 4.30 -16.28
CA TRP A 191 -2.97 5.12 -16.57
C TRP A 191 -3.28 6.54 -17.08
N PRO A 192 -4.21 6.75 -18.05
CA PRO A 192 -4.52 8.08 -18.55
C PRO A 192 -5.04 9.04 -17.46
N GLU A 193 -5.83 8.53 -16.51
CA GLU A 193 -6.35 9.33 -15.40
C GLU A 193 -5.30 9.49 -14.29
N PHE A 194 -4.48 8.45 -14.09
CA PHE A 194 -3.40 8.49 -13.11
C PHE A 194 -2.40 9.62 -13.42
N VAL A 195 -1.90 9.70 -14.64
CA VAL A 195 -0.89 10.71 -15.03
C VAL A 195 -1.42 12.14 -15.01
N LYS A 196 -2.74 12.33 -15.11
CA LYS A 196 -3.36 13.65 -14.92
C LYS A 196 -3.40 14.08 -13.46
N ARG A 197 -3.51 13.12 -12.55
CA ARG A 197 -3.75 13.39 -11.13
C ARG A 197 -2.51 13.28 -10.26
N PHE A 198 -1.59 12.41 -10.62
CA PHE A 198 -0.37 12.16 -9.88
C PHE A 198 0.85 12.61 -10.69
N PRO A 199 1.70 13.49 -10.14
CA PRO A 199 2.88 13.94 -10.86
C PRO A 199 3.86 12.77 -11.06
N LEU A 200 4.30 12.61 -12.28
CA LEU A 200 5.41 11.73 -12.65
C LEU A 200 6.64 12.58 -12.98
N PRO A 201 7.87 12.00 -12.93
CA PRO A 201 9.08 12.71 -13.30
C PRO A 201 9.09 13.13 -14.76
#